data_6dc1b93690630edac73d85843b0db87c
#
_entry.id   6dc1b93690630edac73d85843b0db87c
#
_cell.length_a   1.000
_cell.length_b   1.000
_cell.length_c   1.000
_cell.angle_alpha   90.00
_cell.angle_beta   90.00
_cell.angle_gamma   90.00
#
_symmetry.space_group_name_H-M   'P 1'
#
loop_
_entity.id
_entity.type
_entity.pdbx_description
1 polymer ?
#
loop_
_entity_poly.entity_id
_entity_poly.type
_entity_poly.pdbx_seq_one_letter_code
_entity_poly.pdbx_strand_id
1 'polypeptide(L)'
;MASTQVSGGAAASAGAKPREQWTGQVGFILSAIGSAVGLGNIWRFPGVAYENGGGAFLIPYLIALITAGIPILFLDYAIGHRFRGAAPTAFRRLGGIRGSRAGRWLESLGWFQVSIAFVIGLYYTAVVAWAMSYFVFSFDLRWGDDTAAFFTGDYLQVGEPGLSFEFVPAVLIPLVIVWIATIIVLALGVARGLQRVNVIFLPLLVVAFTVL
;
A
#
# COMPACT_ATOMS: atom_id res chain seq x y z
N MET A 1 -46.84 42.64 9.36
CA MET A 1 -45.45 42.30 9.00
C MET A 1 -45.32 40.79 9.05
N ALA A 2 -45.40 40.14 7.90
CA ALA A 2 -45.36 38.70 7.78
C ALA A 2 -43.93 38.24 7.48
N SER A 3 -43.33 37.48 8.37
CA SER A 3 -42.02 36.85 8.19
C SER A 3 -42.18 35.58 7.37
N THR A 4 -41.78 35.62 6.12
CA THR A 4 -41.71 34.48 5.21
C THR A 4 -40.54 33.61 5.61
N GLN A 5 -40.80 32.47 6.24
CA GLN A 5 -39.84 31.41 6.45
C GLN A 5 -39.58 30.73 5.10
N VAL A 6 -38.41 30.94 4.54
CA VAL A 6 -37.90 30.13 3.39
C VAL A 6 -37.46 28.80 3.92
N SER A 7 -38.34 27.84 3.84
CA SER A 7 -38.05 26.40 4.01
C SER A 7 -37.22 25.93 2.84
N GLY A 8 -35.89 26.09 2.94
CA GLY A 8 -34.91 25.47 2.03
C GLY A 8 -34.87 23.98 2.26
N GLY A 9 -35.60 23.23 1.44
CA GLY A 9 -35.61 21.76 1.47
C GLY A 9 -34.22 21.16 1.26
N ALA A 10 -33.65 20.67 2.32
CA ALA A 10 -32.56 19.70 2.25
C ALA A 10 -33.13 18.41 1.67
N ALA A 11 -33.07 18.26 0.34
CA ALA A 11 -33.23 16.96 -0.30
C ALA A 11 -32.06 16.10 0.16
N ALA A 12 -32.25 15.43 1.30
CA ALA A 12 -31.38 14.38 1.76
C ALA A 12 -31.36 13.31 0.66
N SER A 13 -30.21 13.05 0.07
CA SER A 13 -29.98 11.95 -0.84
C SER A 13 -30.19 10.64 -0.07
N ALA A 14 -31.42 10.16 -0.07
CA ALA A 14 -31.78 8.87 0.48
C ALA A 14 -30.99 7.77 -0.26
N GLY A 15 -30.01 7.14 0.42
CA GLY A 15 -29.37 5.91 -0.05
C GLY A 15 -27.84 5.85 -0.09
N ALA A 16 -27.12 6.94 0.12
CA ALA A 16 -25.67 6.85 0.19
C ALA A 16 -25.24 6.30 1.57
N LYS A 17 -24.70 5.09 1.63
CA LYS A 17 -24.06 4.58 2.85
C LYS A 17 -23.06 5.60 3.37
N PRO A 18 -23.04 5.92 4.67
CA PRO A 18 -22.06 6.80 5.24
C PRO A 18 -20.65 6.26 4.92
N ARG A 19 -19.75 7.13 4.46
CA ARG A 19 -18.36 6.72 4.18
C ARG A 19 -17.72 6.26 5.47
N GLU A 20 -17.01 5.14 5.38
CA GLU A 20 -16.19 4.66 6.48
C GLU A 20 -15.14 5.71 6.86
N GLN A 21 -14.97 5.90 8.15
CA GLN A 21 -14.02 6.83 8.74
C GLN A 21 -13.15 6.09 9.75
N TRP A 22 -11.95 6.61 9.96
CA TRP A 22 -11.05 6.13 11.01
C TRP A 22 -11.70 6.34 12.39
N THR A 23 -11.52 5.39 13.30
CA THR A 23 -12.11 5.44 14.65
C THR A 23 -11.45 6.45 15.59
N GLY A 24 -10.36 7.12 15.13
CA GLY A 24 -9.65 8.15 15.90
C GLY A 24 -8.32 8.52 15.28
N GLN A 25 -7.67 9.54 15.84
CA GLN A 25 -6.35 10.03 15.39
C GLN A 25 -5.28 8.94 15.46
N VAL A 26 -5.23 8.18 16.57
CA VAL A 26 -4.24 7.12 16.76
C VAL A 26 -4.41 6.03 15.71
N GLY A 27 -5.65 5.58 15.44
CA GLY A 27 -5.94 4.60 14.39
C GLY A 27 -5.54 5.09 13.01
N PHE A 28 -5.75 6.36 12.71
CA PHE A 28 -5.31 6.98 11.45
C PHE A 28 -3.77 7.00 11.35
N ILE A 29 -3.07 7.48 12.39
CA ILE A 29 -1.60 7.57 12.41
C ILE A 29 -0.97 6.19 12.25
N LEU A 30 -1.41 5.20 13.02
CA LEU A 30 -0.90 3.83 12.92
C LEU A 30 -1.17 3.22 11.53
N SER A 31 -2.32 3.51 10.94
CA SER A 31 -2.61 3.03 9.59
C SER A 31 -1.77 3.74 8.52
N ALA A 32 -1.50 5.04 8.69
CA ALA A 32 -0.61 5.80 7.82
C ALA A 32 0.83 5.29 7.90
N ILE A 33 1.33 5.04 9.11
CA ILE A 33 2.66 4.44 9.33
C ILE A 33 2.69 3.02 8.74
N GLY A 34 1.68 2.18 9.03
CA GLY A 34 1.61 0.82 8.52
C GLY A 34 1.54 0.73 7.00
N SER A 35 0.92 1.72 6.33
CA SER A 35 0.93 1.78 4.87
C SER A 35 2.26 2.26 4.28
N ALA A 36 3.06 2.99 5.06
CA ALA A 36 4.39 3.47 4.66
C ALA A 36 5.48 2.42 4.92
N VAL A 37 5.31 1.56 5.92
CA VAL A 37 6.26 0.50 6.25
C VAL A 37 5.95 -0.73 5.39
N GLY A 38 6.88 -1.08 4.51
CA GLY A 38 6.77 -2.24 3.64
C GLY A 38 8.06 -3.08 3.64
N LEU A 39 8.03 -4.21 2.97
CA LEU A 39 9.19 -5.08 2.80
C LEU A 39 10.41 -4.34 2.24
N GLY A 40 10.20 -3.35 1.37
CA GLY A 40 11.27 -2.53 0.82
C GLY A 40 12.09 -1.80 1.89
N ASN A 41 11.46 -1.37 2.97
CA ASN A 41 12.13 -0.66 4.07
C ASN A 41 13.00 -1.61 4.90
N ILE A 42 12.64 -2.89 4.93
CA ILE A 42 13.29 -3.90 5.79
C ILE A 42 14.44 -4.58 5.06
N TRP A 43 14.26 -4.97 3.81
CA TRP A 43 15.26 -5.73 3.07
C TRP A 43 15.99 -4.91 2.01
N ARG A 44 15.26 -4.12 1.20
CA ARG A 44 15.87 -3.41 0.07
C ARG A 44 16.63 -2.16 0.51
N PHE A 45 16.07 -1.37 1.40
CA PHE A 45 16.70 -0.11 1.85
C PHE A 45 18.07 -0.35 2.52
N PRO A 46 18.23 -1.31 3.47
CA PRO A 46 19.55 -1.61 4.03
C PRO A 46 20.55 -2.09 2.99
N GLY A 47 20.13 -2.91 2.02
CA GLY A 47 20.98 -3.38 0.93
C GLY A 47 21.48 -2.21 0.06
N VAL A 48 20.55 -1.35 -0.39
CA VAL A 48 20.91 -0.17 -1.18
C VAL A 48 21.79 0.78 -0.38
N ALA A 49 21.55 0.98 0.90
CA ALA A 49 22.39 1.81 1.76
C ALA A 49 23.81 1.24 1.86
N TYR A 50 23.93 -0.09 2.05
CA TYR A 50 25.22 -0.77 2.09
C TYR A 50 26.02 -0.62 0.79
N GLU A 51 25.38 -0.85 -0.36
CA GLU A 51 26.00 -0.74 -1.69
C GLU A 51 26.44 0.70 -2.04
N ASN A 52 25.78 1.71 -1.45
CA ASN A 52 26.04 3.12 -1.73
C ASN A 52 26.81 3.86 -0.60
N GLY A 53 27.68 3.16 0.11
CA GLY A 53 28.57 3.76 1.10
C GLY A 53 28.05 3.74 2.54
N GLY A 54 27.07 2.88 2.84
CA GLY A 54 26.58 2.65 4.20
C GLY A 54 25.97 3.91 4.84
N GLY A 55 26.54 4.33 5.98
CA GLY A 55 26.04 5.52 6.70
C GLY A 55 26.09 6.81 5.92
N ALA A 56 27.03 6.96 4.97
CA ALA A 56 27.12 8.15 4.11
C ALA A 56 25.91 8.32 3.20
N PHE A 57 25.25 7.22 2.80
CA PHE A 57 24.02 7.24 2.02
C PHE A 57 22.86 7.94 2.75
N LEU A 58 22.85 7.92 4.09
CA LEU A 58 21.77 8.55 4.87
C LEU A 58 21.70 10.06 4.68
N ILE A 59 22.82 10.73 4.38
CA ILE A 59 22.84 12.18 4.19
C ILE A 59 22.02 12.60 2.95
N PRO A 60 22.31 12.14 1.72
CA PRO A 60 21.50 12.47 0.56
C PRO A 60 20.05 11.94 0.68
N TYR A 61 19.86 10.81 1.34
CA TYR A 61 18.53 10.29 1.63
C TYR A 61 17.69 11.26 2.47
N LEU A 62 18.24 11.78 3.58
CA LEU A 62 17.55 12.74 4.44
C LEU A 62 17.27 14.06 3.72
N ILE A 63 18.22 14.54 2.89
CA ILE A 63 18.01 15.73 2.07
C ILE A 63 16.81 15.50 1.11
N ALA A 64 16.81 14.39 0.38
CA ALA A 64 15.72 14.04 -0.53
C ALA A 64 14.38 13.86 0.21
N LEU A 65 14.39 13.25 1.39
CA LEU A 65 13.21 13.10 2.22
C LEU A 65 12.60 14.45 2.61
N ILE A 66 13.42 15.38 3.08
CA ILE A 66 12.96 16.70 3.54
C ILE A 66 12.53 17.57 2.36
N THR A 67 13.28 17.55 1.26
CA THR A 67 13.05 18.45 0.12
C THR A 67 11.98 17.96 -0.84
N ALA A 68 11.80 16.66 -1.00
CA ALA A 68 10.87 16.07 -1.93
C ALA A 68 9.82 15.18 -1.22
N GLY A 69 10.25 14.24 -0.39
CA GLY A 69 9.36 13.24 0.20
C GLY A 69 8.26 13.87 1.07
N ILE A 70 8.63 14.69 2.04
CA ILE A 70 7.68 15.35 2.94
C ILE A 70 6.73 16.29 2.19
N PRO A 71 7.19 17.20 1.30
CA PRO A 71 6.29 18.06 0.54
C PRO A 71 5.30 17.31 -0.34
N ILE A 72 5.73 16.23 -1.01
CA ILE A 72 4.83 15.40 -1.83
C ILE A 72 3.77 14.73 -0.94
N LEU A 73 4.16 14.20 0.21
CA LEU A 73 3.24 13.58 1.16
C LEU A 73 2.18 14.59 1.65
N PHE A 74 2.59 15.81 1.98
CA PHE A 74 1.64 16.88 2.34
C PHE A 74 0.67 17.20 1.21
N LEU A 75 1.15 17.22 -0.03
CA LEU A 75 0.31 17.45 -1.21
C LEU A 75 -0.74 16.35 -1.37
N ASP A 76 -0.34 15.08 -1.23
CA ASP A 76 -1.24 13.93 -1.32
C ASP A 76 -2.34 13.98 -0.25
N TYR A 77 -1.97 14.23 1.00
CA TYR A 77 -2.96 14.39 2.08
C TYR A 77 -3.88 15.59 1.86
N ALA A 78 -3.36 16.72 1.40
CA ALA A 78 -4.16 17.92 1.11
C ALA A 78 -5.20 17.67 0.01
N ILE A 79 -4.79 17.00 -1.08
CA ILE A 79 -5.68 16.61 -2.19
C ILE A 79 -6.73 15.60 -1.68
N GLY A 80 -6.30 14.58 -1.00
CA GLY A 80 -7.18 13.55 -0.45
C GLY A 80 -8.21 14.12 0.52
N HIS A 81 -7.80 14.98 1.44
CA HIS A 81 -8.68 15.63 2.40
C HIS A 81 -9.66 16.59 1.74
N ARG A 82 -9.20 17.39 0.77
CA ARG A 82 -10.04 18.40 0.09
C ARG A 82 -11.11 17.76 -0.78
N PHE A 83 -10.76 16.76 -1.58
CA PHE A 83 -11.66 16.21 -2.59
C PHE A 83 -12.42 14.97 -2.14
N ARG A 84 -11.92 14.26 -1.14
CA ARG A 84 -12.54 13.06 -0.52
C ARG A 84 -13.12 12.09 -1.55
N GLY A 85 -12.36 11.75 -2.57
CA GLY A 85 -12.79 10.92 -3.70
C GLY A 85 -11.70 9.96 -4.16
N ALA A 86 -12.05 9.08 -5.11
CA ALA A 86 -11.06 8.29 -5.82
C ALA A 86 -10.09 9.20 -6.59
N ALA A 87 -8.84 8.75 -6.78
CA ALA A 87 -7.78 9.53 -7.41
C ALA A 87 -8.22 10.19 -8.73
N PRO A 88 -8.83 9.48 -9.72
CA PRO A 88 -9.26 10.12 -10.97
C PRO A 88 -10.24 11.26 -10.75
N THR A 89 -11.19 11.09 -9.81
CA THR A 89 -12.18 12.12 -9.49
C THR A 89 -11.57 13.31 -8.78
N ALA A 90 -10.62 13.08 -7.86
CA ALA A 90 -9.92 14.13 -7.13
C ALA A 90 -9.07 14.98 -8.08
N PHE A 91 -8.29 14.32 -8.95
CA PHE A 91 -7.46 15.00 -9.94
C PHE A 91 -8.30 15.77 -10.98
N ARG A 92 -9.42 15.21 -11.44
CA ARG A 92 -10.35 15.93 -12.32
C ARG A 92 -10.89 17.21 -11.68
N ARG A 93 -11.24 17.17 -10.39
CA ARG A 93 -11.72 18.33 -9.63
C ARG A 93 -10.62 19.36 -9.39
N LEU A 94 -9.36 18.92 -9.23
CA LEU A 94 -8.20 19.80 -9.12
C LEU A 94 -8.01 20.66 -10.38
N GLY A 95 -8.31 20.12 -11.57
CA GLY A 95 -8.25 20.82 -12.84
C GLY A 95 -9.30 21.91 -13.06
N GLY A 96 -10.15 22.20 -12.07
CA GLY A 96 -11.09 23.32 -12.07
C GLY A 96 -12.41 23.03 -12.77
N ILE A 97 -12.80 23.84 -13.76
CA ILE A 97 -14.13 23.80 -14.41
C ILE A 97 -14.43 22.43 -15.00
N ARG A 98 -15.64 21.89 -14.74
CA ARG A 98 -16.13 20.65 -15.32
C ARG A 98 -16.01 20.69 -16.84
N GLY A 99 -15.32 19.68 -17.45
CA GLY A 99 -15.16 19.57 -18.89
C GLY A 99 -13.94 20.29 -19.48
N SER A 100 -13.12 20.97 -18.65
CA SER A 100 -11.88 21.59 -19.11
C SER A 100 -10.87 20.54 -19.66
N ARG A 101 -10.05 20.93 -20.63
CA ARG A 101 -8.94 20.07 -21.12
C ARG A 101 -7.98 19.69 -19.99
N ALA A 102 -7.67 20.64 -19.10
CA ALA A 102 -6.82 20.43 -17.94
C ALA A 102 -7.43 19.39 -16.98
N GLY A 103 -8.74 19.47 -16.70
CA GLY A 103 -9.42 18.49 -15.85
C GLY A 103 -9.40 17.08 -16.40
N ARG A 104 -9.54 16.92 -17.72
CA ARG A 104 -9.43 15.58 -18.37
C ARG A 104 -8.01 15.03 -18.35
N TRP A 105 -7.02 15.88 -18.57
CA TRP A 105 -5.62 15.46 -18.52
C TRP A 105 -5.21 15.03 -17.10
N LEU A 106 -5.60 15.79 -16.11
CA LEU A 106 -5.38 15.42 -14.70
C LEU A 106 -6.13 14.15 -14.31
N GLU A 107 -7.35 13.94 -14.82
CA GLU A 107 -8.09 12.69 -14.62
C GLU A 107 -7.32 11.48 -15.16
N SER A 108 -6.66 11.61 -16.32
CA SER A 108 -5.81 10.55 -16.89
C SER A 108 -4.63 10.22 -15.96
N LEU A 109 -4.01 11.21 -15.32
CA LEU A 109 -2.98 10.96 -14.30
C LEU A 109 -3.54 10.20 -13.10
N GLY A 110 -4.76 10.50 -12.68
CA GLY A 110 -5.43 9.74 -11.62
C GLY A 110 -5.67 8.27 -12.01
N TRP A 111 -6.05 7.99 -13.24
CA TRP A 111 -6.18 6.63 -13.76
C TRP A 111 -4.82 5.93 -13.88
N PHE A 112 -3.78 6.64 -14.29
CA PHE A 112 -2.41 6.12 -14.32
C PHE A 112 -1.95 5.70 -12.94
N GLN A 113 -2.21 6.52 -11.91
CA GLN A 113 -1.93 6.16 -10.51
C GLN A 113 -2.66 4.89 -10.06
N VAL A 114 -3.95 4.73 -10.43
CA VAL A 114 -4.72 3.51 -10.13
C VAL A 114 -4.11 2.30 -10.83
N SER A 115 -3.68 2.45 -12.09
CA SER A 115 -3.04 1.37 -12.85
C SER A 115 -1.71 0.94 -12.22
N ILE A 116 -0.89 1.91 -11.79
CA ILE A 116 0.36 1.61 -11.06
C ILE A 116 0.05 0.86 -9.76
N ALA A 117 -0.91 1.32 -8.97
CA ALA A 117 -1.30 0.66 -7.73
C ALA A 117 -1.79 -0.78 -7.97
N PHE A 118 -2.52 -1.01 -9.05
CA PHE A 118 -2.98 -2.34 -9.46
C PHE A 118 -1.80 -3.27 -9.80
N VAL A 119 -0.87 -2.81 -10.64
CA VAL A 119 0.32 -3.59 -11.01
C VAL A 119 1.18 -3.91 -9.79
N ILE A 120 1.40 -2.92 -8.91
CA ILE A 120 2.12 -3.13 -7.66
C ILE A 120 1.41 -4.18 -6.80
N GLY A 121 0.08 -4.10 -6.66
CA GLY A 121 -0.70 -5.07 -5.90
C GLY A 121 -0.53 -6.50 -6.40
N LEU A 122 -0.43 -6.71 -7.71
CA LEU A 122 -0.23 -8.02 -8.29
C LEU A 122 1.13 -8.64 -7.91
N TYR A 123 2.24 -7.95 -8.19
CA TYR A 123 3.55 -8.56 -7.90
C TYR A 123 3.88 -8.54 -6.40
N TYR A 124 3.41 -7.54 -5.67
CA TYR A 124 3.73 -7.43 -4.25
C TYR A 124 3.09 -8.54 -3.41
N THR A 125 1.90 -9.00 -3.79
CA THR A 125 1.28 -10.20 -3.19
C THR A 125 2.15 -11.46 -3.36
N ALA A 126 2.82 -11.61 -4.50
CA ALA A 126 3.77 -12.70 -4.69
C ALA A 126 4.98 -12.58 -3.74
N VAL A 127 5.54 -11.37 -3.60
CA VAL A 127 6.65 -11.12 -2.67
C VAL A 127 6.25 -11.40 -1.21
N VAL A 128 5.03 -11.03 -0.81
CA VAL A 128 4.50 -11.35 0.53
C VAL A 128 4.33 -12.87 0.71
N ALA A 129 3.88 -13.57 -0.32
CA ALA A 129 3.78 -15.03 -0.29
C ALA A 129 5.15 -15.70 -0.13
N TRP A 130 6.19 -15.21 -0.81
CA TRP A 130 7.57 -15.68 -0.62
C TRP A 130 8.06 -15.42 0.81
N ALA A 131 7.83 -14.24 1.35
CA ALA A 131 8.18 -13.91 2.73
C ALA A 131 7.49 -14.84 3.73
N MET A 132 6.22 -15.20 3.50
CA MET A 132 5.49 -16.16 4.33
C MET A 132 6.09 -17.57 4.24
N SER A 133 6.50 -18.01 3.06
CA SER A 133 7.19 -19.30 2.89
C SER A 133 8.54 -19.31 3.60
N TYR A 134 9.31 -18.24 3.45
CA TYR A 134 10.61 -18.11 4.10
C TYR A 134 10.50 -18.02 5.63
N PHE A 135 9.43 -17.45 6.15
CA PHE A 135 9.14 -17.52 7.58
C PHE A 135 9.01 -18.97 8.06
N VAL A 136 8.33 -19.85 7.31
CA VAL A 136 8.24 -21.26 7.64
C VAL A 136 9.58 -21.97 7.47
N PHE A 137 10.32 -21.69 6.39
CA PHE A 137 11.63 -22.30 6.14
C PHE A 137 12.71 -21.89 7.14
N SER A 138 12.51 -20.76 7.84
CA SER A 138 13.46 -20.29 8.87
C SER A 138 13.54 -21.19 10.09
N PHE A 139 12.53 -22.04 10.33
CA PHE A 139 12.57 -22.97 11.47
C PHE A 139 13.51 -24.17 11.25
N ASP A 140 13.74 -24.56 9.99
CA ASP A 140 14.59 -25.70 9.61
C ASP A 140 15.78 -25.31 8.71
N LEU A 141 15.93 -23.99 8.42
CA LEU A 141 17.01 -23.44 7.60
C LEU A 141 17.16 -24.14 6.23
N ARG A 142 16.03 -24.39 5.58
CA ARG A 142 15.96 -25.18 4.32
C ARG A 142 16.83 -24.67 3.18
N TRP A 143 17.19 -23.41 3.19
CA TRP A 143 18.02 -22.82 2.13
C TRP A 143 19.49 -23.25 2.15
N GLY A 144 19.95 -23.95 3.22
CA GLY A 144 21.33 -24.43 3.32
C GLY A 144 22.37 -23.32 3.18
N ASP A 145 23.49 -23.66 2.54
CA ASP A 145 24.62 -22.72 2.37
C ASP A 145 24.47 -21.80 1.15
N ASP A 146 23.69 -22.21 0.13
CA ASP A 146 23.43 -21.41 -1.08
C ASP A 146 21.98 -20.98 -1.16
N THR A 147 21.70 -19.82 -0.54
CA THR A 147 20.36 -19.24 -0.51
C THR A 147 19.84 -18.81 -1.88
N ALA A 148 20.72 -18.43 -2.81
CA ALA A 148 20.34 -18.00 -4.14
C ALA A 148 19.93 -19.19 -5.02
N ALA A 149 20.71 -20.28 -4.99
CA ALA A 149 20.38 -21.51 -5.70
C ALA A 149 19.07 -22.12 -5.18
N PHE A 150 18.88 -22.16 -3.86
CA PHE A 150 17.62 -22.61 -3.26
C PHE A 150 16.43 -21.76 -3.73
N PHE A 151 16.55 -20.43 -3.71
CA PHE A 151 15.44 -19.54 -4.08
C PHE A 151 15.02 -19.71 -5.54
N THR A 152 15.98 -19.73 -6.47
CA THR A 152 15.69 -19.77 -7.90
C THR A 152 15.44 -21.19 -8.41
N GLY A 153 16.20 -22.18 -7.92
CA GLY A 153 16.13 -23.56 -8.38
C GLY A 153 15.07 -24.39 -7.66
N ASP A 154 15.17 -24.49 -6.33
CA ASP A 154 14.31 -25.40 -5.56
C ASP A 154 12.94 -24.82 -5.25
N TYR A 155 12.90 -23.53 -4.86
CA TYR A 155 11.65 -22.90 -4.43
C TYR A 155 10.83 -22.32 -5.59
N LEU A 156 11.41 -21.44 -6.41
CA LEU A 156 10.70 -20.83 -7.56
C LEU A 156 10.66 -21.76 -8.77
N GLN A 157 11.63 -22.66 -8.91
CA GLN A 157 11.80 -23.52 -10.08
C GLN A 157 11.78 -22.70 -11.38
N VAL A 158 12.65 -21.67 -11.43
CA VAL A 158 12.70 -20.73 -12.56
C VAL A 158 13.11 -21.49 -13.81
N GLY A 159 12.19 -21.56 -14.80
CA GLY A 159 12.43 -22.16 -16.11
C GLY A 159 12.75 -21.11 -17.19
N GLU A 160 12.76 -21.55 -18.43
CA GLU A 160 12.93 -20.68 -19.61
C GLU A 160 11.82 -19.62 -19.68
N PRO A 161 12.13 -18.40 -20.15
CA PRO A 161 11.13 -17.35 -20.31
C PRO A 161 10.02 -17.79 -21.27
N GLY A 162 8.79 -17.85 -20.78
CA GLY A 162 7.65 -18.27 -21.58
C GLY A 162 6.35 -18.26 -20.77
N LEU A 163 5.24 -18.52 -21.46
CA LEU A 163 3.96 -18.78 -20.81
C LEU A 163 3.87 -20.27 -20.52
N SER A 164 4.07 -20.66 -19.29
CA SER A 164 3.78 -22.01 -18.83
C SER A 164 2.59 -22.00 -17.87
N PHE A 165 1.81 -23.06 -17.87
CA PHE A 165 0.72 -23.28 -16.93
C PHE A 165 1.14 -24.30 -15.84
N GLU A 166 2.43 -24.53 -15.70
CA GLU A 166 2.97 -25.36 -14.65
C GLU A 166 3.10 -24.53 -13.37
N PHE A 167 2.24 -24.81 -12.41
CA PHE A 167 2.23 -24.10 -11.14
C PHE A 167 3.08 -24.87 -10.12
N VAL A 168 4.00 -24.16 -9.49
CA VAL A 168 4.79 -24.69 -8.37
C VAL A 168 3.96 -24.63 -7.09
N PRO A 169 3.53 -25.77 -6.51
CA PRO A 169 2.64 -25.77 -5.33
C PRO A 169 3.22 -25.01 -4.14
N ALA A 170 4.54 -25.07 -3.95
CA ALA A 170 5.24 -24.37 -2.88
C ALA A 170 5.09 -22.83 -2.95
N VAL A 171 4.88 -22.29 -4.14
CA VAL A 171 4.63 -20.85 -4.38
C VAL A 171 3.13 -20.56 -4.42
N LEU A 172 2.36 -21.42 -5.07
CA LEU A 172 0.92 -21.20 -5.30
C LEU A 172 0.12 -21.22 -3.99
N ILE A 173 0.39 -22.15 -3.09
CA ILE A 173 -0.36 -22.29 -1.83
C ILE A 173 -0.23 -21.03 -0.97
N PRO A 174 0.99 -20.53 -0.65
CA PRO A 174 1.15 -19.27 0.08
C PRO A 174 0.50 -18.08 -0.64
N LEU A 175 0.61 -18.02 -1.96
CA LEU A 175 0.01 -16.95 -2.76
C LEU A 175 -1.51 -16.92 -2.61
N VAL A 176 -2.17 -18.07 -2.68
CA VAL A 176 -3.63 -18.19 -2.49
C VAL A 176 -4.02 -17.78 -1.07
N ILE A 177 -3.26 -18.18 -0.06
CA ILE A 177 -3.50 -17.79 1.35
C ILE A 177 -3.41 -16.27 1.50
N VAL A 178 -2.37 -15.64 0.95
CA VAL A 178 -2.19 -14.17 0.99
C VAL A 178 -3.34 -13.47 0.28
N TRP A 179 -3.78 -13.96 -0.89
CA TRP A 179 -4.94 -13.39 -1.59
C TRP A 179 -6.22 -13.50 -0.78
N ILE A 180 -6.51 -14.65 -0.20
CA ILE A 180 -7.69 -14.85 0.65
C ILE A 180 -7.64 -13.91 1.85
N ALA A 181 -6.50 -13.82 2.55
CA ALA A 181 -6.32 -12.92 3.68
C ALA A 181 -6.52 -11.45 3.29
N THR A 182 -5.96 -11.03 2.16
CA THR A 182 -6.11 -9.68 1.63
C THR A 182 -7.57 -9.36 1.31
N ILE A 183 -8.28 -10.27 0.64
CA ILE A 183 -9.70 -10.10 0.31
C ILE A 183 -10.55 -10.00 1.59
N ILE A 184 -10.28 -10.84 2.59
CA ILE A 184 -10.99 -10.78 3.88
C ILE A 184 -10.77 -9.44 4.56
N VAL A 185 -9.51 -8.96 4.66
CA VAL A 185 -9.18 -7.68 5.28
C VAL A 185 -9.88 -6.53 4.57
N LEU A 186 -9.87 -6.52 3.24
CA LEU A 186 -10.54 -5.49 2.44
C LEU A 186 -12.07 -5.56 2.55
N ALA A 187 -12.65 -6.75 2.61
CA ALA A 187 -14.10 -6.94 2.78
C ALA A 187 -14.61 -6.48 4.14
N LEU A 188 -13.76 -6.53 5.18
CA LEU A 188 -14.08 -6.00 6.51
C LEU A 188 -14.06 -4.46 6.56
N GLY A 189 -13.55 -3.80 5.52
CA GLY A 189 -13.50 -2.34 5.40
C GLY A 189 -12.37 -1.68 6.16
N VAL A 190 -12.41 -0.34 6.22
CA VAL A 190 -11.29 0.47 6.73
C VAL A 190 -11.12 0.31 8.24
N ALA A 191 -12.19 0.46 9.01
CA ALA A 191 -12.09 0.46 10.48
C ALA A 191 -11.89 -0.93 11.09
N ARG A 192 -12.61 -1.94 10.58
CA ARG A 192 -12.57 -3.31 11.12
C ARG A 192 -11.48 -4.19 10.50
N GLY A 193 -11.14 -3.93 9.23
CA GLY A 193 -10.11 -4.63 8.49
C GLY A 193 -8.76 -3.92 8.60
N LEU A 194 -8.56 -2.93 7.74
CA LEU A 194 -7.26 -2.29 7.54
C LEU A 194 -6.69 -1.68 8.83
N GLN A 195 -7.47 -0.90 9.57
CA GLN A 195 -7.01 -0.27 10.81
C GLN A 195 -6.64 -1.31 11.87
N ARG A 196 -7.46 -2.35 12.04
CA ARG A 196 -7.20 -3.37 13.06
C ARG A 196 -5.94 -4.17 12.76
N VAL A 197 -5.72 -4.52 11.51
CA VAL A 197 -4.49 -5.20 11.06
C VAL A 197 -3.27 -4.33 11.38
N ASN A 198 -3.28 -3.04 11.02
CA ASN A 198 -2.16 -2.14 11.30
C ASN A 198 -1.89 -1.93 12.79
N VAL A 199 -2.94 -1.81 13.61
CA VAL A 199 -2.81 -1.64 15.07
C VAL A 199 -2.16 -2.87 15.73
N ILE A 200 -2.36 -4.07 15.17
CA ILE A 200 -1.78 -5.31 15.70
C ILE A 200 -0.37 -5.54 15.14
N PHE A 201 -0.24 -5.50 13.81
CA PHE A 201 1.00 -5.91 13.15
C PHE A 201 2.12 -4.88 13.23
N LEU A 202 1.81 -3.57 13.33
CA LEU A 202 2.84 -2.55 13.43
C LEU A 202 3.63 -2.63 14.76
N PRO A 203 3.00 -2.73 15.95
CA PRO A 203 3.73 -2.97 17.19
C PRO A 203 4.49 -4.30 17.19
N LEU A 204 3.89 -5.36 16.63
CA LEU A 204 4.55 -6.66 16.51
C LEU A 204 5.83 -6.57 15.65
N LEU A 205 5.78 -5.81 14.57
CA LEU A 205 6.94 -5.54 13.71
C LEU A 205 8.05 -4.81 14.51
N VAL A 206 7.68 -3.76 15.27
CA VAL A 206 8.64 -3.01 16.10
C VAL A 206 9.30 -3.93 17.14
N VAL A 207 8.52 -4.78 17.81
CA VAL A 207 9.06 -5.76 18.75
C VAL A 207 9.99 -6.74 18.06
N ALA A 208 9.59 -7.31 16.91
CA ALA A 208 10.45 -8.23 16.15
C ALA A 208 11.77 -7.58 15.74
N PHE A 209 11.73 -6.29 15.33
CA PHE A 209 12.92 -5.54 14.94
C PHE A 209 13.85 -5.17 16.10
N THR A 210 13.32 -5.05 17.33
CA THR A 210 14.13 -4.75 18.52
C THR A 210 14.77 -6.00 19.14
N VAL A 211 14.25 -7.18 18.81
CA VAL A 211 14.79 -8.48 19.28
C VAL A 211 15.87 -9.02 18.33
N LEU A 212 15.89 -8.59 17.09
CA LEU A 212 16.84 -8.98 16.04
C LEU A 212 18.15 -8.21 16.17
#